data_6e9f9eacf53e2cb023e775c2b8542475
#
_entry.id   6e9f9eacf53e2cb023e775c2b8542475
#
_cell.length_a   1.000
_cell.length_b   1.000
_cell.length_c   1.000
_cell.angle_alpha   90.00
_cell.angle_beta   90.00
_cell.angle_gamma   90.00
#
_symmetry.space_group_name_H-M   'P 1'
#
loop_
_entity.id
_entity.type
_entity.pdbx_description
1 polymer ?
#
loop_
_entity_poly.entity_id
_entity_poly.type
_entity_poly.pdbx_seq_one_letter_code
_entity_poly.pdbx_strand_id
1 'polypeptide(L)'
;MKTQKQNTNLTKKQRLKNRKKQVRIQKLILASVCILLLGIAVLRPVYNHKQKNYTINSTCEGYRSKVETEAANYDMSDYVDLILALMMQESSGQGTDVMQSSEGAYNTKYPQSPNGITDIDYSISCGIQELKYALNKAGVTGPDDLDHIRLALQGYNFGADVYFNYLEKNGITSWSVESSEAFAKIASGETARSEENPLYTTAGPWDYG
;
A
#
# COMPACT_ATOMS: atom_id res chain seq x y z
N MET A 1 33.29 -24.84 48.56
CA MET A 1 34.66 -24.99 48.04
C MET A 1 34.81 -26.35 47.37
N LYS A 2 35.42 -26.39 46.18
CA LYS A 2 35.74 -27.54 45.31
C LYS A 2 34.69 -27.91 44.28
N THR A 3 34.61 -27.11 43.21
CA THR A 3 34.27 -27.63 41.90
C THR A 3 35.58 -27.92 41.15
N GLN A 4 36.03 -29.14 41.23
CA GLN A 4 37.21 -29.60 40.53
C GLN A 4 36.92 -29.91 39.08
N LYS A 5 37.71 -29.32 38.20
CA LYS A 5 37.95 -29.61 36.81
C LYS A 5 37.97 -31.13 36.54
N GLN A 6 36.93 -31.66 35.88
CA GLN A 6 37.09 -32.93 35.16
C GLN A 6 37.79 -32.66 33.84
N ASN A 7 39.12 -32.65 33.92
CA ASN A 7 39.98 -32.62 32.74
C ASN A 7 40.04 -34.07 32.21
N THR A 8 39.02 -34.44 31.39
CA THR A 8 38.99 -35.74 30.74
C THR A 8 40.12 -35.78 29.70
N ASN A 9 41.19 -36.50 30.01
CA ASN A 9 42.23 -36.87 29.08
C ASN A 9 41.68 -37.80 28.01
N LEU A 10 41.09 -37.19 26.96
CA LEU A 10 40.60 -37.90 25.80
C LEU A 10 41.78 -38.62 25.11
N THR A 11 41.64 -39.91 24.84
CA THR A 11 42.64 -40.65 24.09
C THR A 11 42.86 -40.04 22.70
N LYS A 12 44.02 -40.19 22.10
CA LYS A 12 44.34 -39.71 20.76
C LYS A 12 43.27 -40.08 19.73
N LYS A 13 42.68 -41.27 19.84
CA LYS A 13 41.61 -41.79 19.00
C LYS A 13 40.27 -41.04 19.19
N GLN A 14 39.93 -40.65 20.42
CA GLN A 14 38.75 -39.86 20.74
C GLN A 14 38.88 -38.42 20.25
N ARG A 15 40.06 -37.79 20.40
CA ARG A 15 40.32 -36.45 19.86
C ARG A 15 40.17 -36.42 18.33
N LEU A 16 40.70 -37.40 17.63
CA LEU A 16 40.55 -37.54 16.17
C LEU A 16 39.09 -37.74 15.75
N LYS A 17 38.33 -38.56 16.48
CA LYS A 17 36.88 -38.78 16.22
C LYS A 17 36.09 -37.49 16.43
N ASN A 18 36.34 -36.75 17.51
CA ASN A 18 35.69 -35.48 17.80
C ASN A 18 36.06 -34.40 16.75
N ARG A 19 37.30 -34.32 16.32
CA ARG A 19 37.73 -33.43 15.25
C ARG A 19 37.04 -33.73 13.91
N LYS A 20 36.95 -34.99 13.53
CA LYS A 20 36.20 -35.43 12.34
C LYS A 20 34.73 -35.05 12.43
N LYS A 21 34.11 -35.23 13.60
CA LYS A 21 32.71 -34.84 13.84
C LYS A 21 32.52 -33.33 13.73
N GLN A 22 33.40 -32.51 14.32
CA GLN A 22 33.37 -31.06 14.22
C GLN A 22 33.51 -30.57 12.77
N VAL A 23 34.48 -31.11 12.03
CA VAL A 23 34.68 -30.75 10.61
C VAL A 23 33.46 -31.13 9.76
N ARG A 24 32.81 -32.26 10.07
CA ARG A 24 31.59 -32.65 9.38
C ARG A 24 30.42 -31.71 9.66
N ILE A 25 30.26 -31.29 10.93
CA ILE A 25 29.24 -30.29 11.34
C ILE A 25 29.52 -28.94 10.67
N GLN A 26 30.77 -28.47 10.68
CA GLN A 26 31.14 -27.22 10.02
C GLN A 26 30.85 -27.22 8.51
N LYS A 27 31.14 -28.35 7.82
CA LYS A 27 30.81 -28.50 6.40
C LYS A 27 29.30 -28.50 6.16
N LEU A 28 28.50 -29.10 7.04
CA LEU A 28 27.03 -29.09 6.93
C LEU A 28 26.48 -27.69 7.17
N ILE A 29 26.98 -26.95 8.15
CA ILE A 29 26.59 -25.56 8.40
C ILE A 29 26.96 -24.69 7.19
N LEU A 30 28.17 -24.82 6.66
CA LEU A 30 28.60 -24.06 5.49
C LEU A 30 27.70 -24.36 4.28
N ALA A 31 27.38 -25.64 4.02
CA ALA A 31 26.49 -26.04 2.94
C ALA A 31 25.08 -25.45 3.12
N SER A 32 24.52 -25.46 4.35
CA SER A 32 23.21 -24.88 4.62
C SER A 32 23.19 -23.36 4.42
N VAL A 33 24.25 -22.65 4.82
CA VAL A 33 24.40 -21.20 4.57
C VAL A 33 24.50 -20.92 3.08
N CYS A 34 25.27 -21.70 2.31
CA CYS A 34 25.35 -21.55 0.87
C CYS A 34 23.98 -21.78 0.18
N ILE A 35 23.23 -22.78 0.59
CA ILE A 35 21.88 -23.04 0.07
C ILE A 35 20.92 -21.88 0.40
N LEU A 36 21.00 -21.33 1.59
CA LEU A 36 20.19 -20.17 2.01
C LEU A 36 20.54 -18.94 1.18
N LEU A 37 21.82 -18.66 0.96
CA LEU A 37 22.28 -17.54 0.14
C LEU A 37 21.89 -17.69 -1.33
N LEU A 38 21.98 -18.92 -1.89
CA LEU A 38 21.50 -19.22 -3.21
C LEU A 38 20.00 -19.08 -3.33
N GLY A 39 19.24 -19.52 -2.31
CA GLY A 39 17.80 -19.30 -2.24
C GLY A 39 17.43 -17.82 -2.26
N ILE A 40 18.11 -16.99 -1.48
CA ILE A 40 17.93 -15.53 -1.47
C ILE A 40 18.30 -14.92 -2.84
N ALA A 41 19.40 -15.38 -3.45
CA ALA A 41 19.85 -14.88 -4.75
C ALA A 41 18.89 -15.20 -5.90
N VAL A 42 18.18 -16.34 -5.82
CA VAL A 42 17.19 -16.75 -6.81
C VAL A 42 15.81 -16.11 -6.54
N LEU A 43 15.42 -16.01 -5.26
CA LEU A 43 14.10 -15.47 -4.90
C LEU A 43 14.03 -13.93 -5.02
N ARG A 44 15.15 -13.21 -4.77
CA ARG A 44 15.20 -11.76 -4.90
C ARG A 44 14.82 -11.24 -6.30
N PRO A 45 15.40 -11.74 -7.41
CA PRO A 45 15.00 -11.26 -8.74
C PRO A 45 13.56 -11.68 -9.09
N VAL A 46 13.06 -12.83 -8.61
CA VAL A 46 11.66 -13.25 -8.80
C VAL A 46 10.72 -12.34 -8.01
N TYR A 47 11.07 -11.97 -6.79
CA TYR A 47 10.31 -11.01 -5.98
C TYR A 47 10.34 -9.61 -6.61
N ASN A 48 11.51 -9.12 -7.03
CA ASN A 48 11.66 -7.81 -7.67
C ASN A 48 11.01 -7.75 -9.06
N HIS A 49 10.87 -8.88 -9.77
CA HIS A 49 10.17 -8.91 -11.06
C HIS A 49 8.64 -8.86 -10.90
N LYS A 50 8.11 -9.24 -9.74
CA LYS A 50 6.69 -9.07 -9.40
C LYS A 50 6.35 -7.68 -8.89
N GLN A 51 7.31 -6.93 -8.40
CA GLN A 51 7.11 -5.50 -8.13
C GLN A 51 7.20 -4.76 -9.47
N LYS A 52 6.05 -4.54 -10.11
CA LYS A 52 5.96 -3.49 -11.13
C LYS A 52 6.40 -2.21 -10.44
N ASN A 53 7.47 -1.59 -10.92
CA ASN A 53 7.80 -0.24 -10.51
C ASN A 53 6.70 0.68 -11.06
N TYR A 54 5.68 0.93 -10.26
CA TYR A 54 4.71 1.96 -10.55
C TYR A 54 5.44 3.29 -10.34
N THR A 55 5.75 3.97 -11.44
CA THR A 55 6.27 5.33 -11.41
C THR A 55 5.12 6.28 -11.72
N ILE A 56 5.05 7.39 -11.01
CA ILE A 56 4.12 8.47 -11.31
C ILE A 56 4.38 8.92 -12.75
N ASN A 57 3.34 9.04 -13.56
CA ASN A 57 3.48 9.46 -14.94
C ASN A 57 3.95 10.93 -15.02
N SER A 58 4.53 11.31 -16.16
CA SER A 58 5.11 12.67 -16.36
C SER A 58 4.07 13.79 -16.25
N THR A 59 2.80 13.52 -16.54
CA THR A 59 1.72 14.51 -16.43
C THR A 59 1.41 14.81 -14.97
N CYS A 60 1.23 13.78 -14.14
CA CYS A 60 1.02 13.96 -12.70
C CYS A 60 2.27 14.54 -12.02
N GLU A 61 3.47 14.11 -12.45
CA GLU A 61 4.73 14.67 -11.95
C GLU A 61 4.86 16.16 -12.26
N GLY A 62 4.30 16.63 -13.37
CA GLY A 62 4.22 18.07 -13.71
C GLY A 62 3.42 18.89 -12.69
N TYR A 63 2.56 18.27 -11.90
CA TYR A 63 1.81 18.95 -10.83
C TYR A 63 2.51 18.93 -9.48
N ARG A 64 3.67 18.27 -9.32
CA ARG A 64 4.37 18.10 -8.03
C ARG A 64 4.48 19.39 -7.24
N SER A 65 5.00 20.47 -7.84
CA SER A 65 5.17 21.76 -7.13
C SER A 65 3.86 22.36 -6.62
N LYS A 66 2.77 22.20 -7.37
CA LYS A 66 1.43 22.62 -6.93
C LYS A 66 0.92 21.76 -5.78
N VAL A 67 1.09 20.45 -5.88
CA VAL A 67 0.71 19.50 -4.84
C VAL A 67 1.51 19.73 -3.57
N GLU A 68 2.83 19.96 -3.66
CA GLU A 68 3.68 20.28 -2.50
C GLU A 68 3.20 21.55 -1.79
N THR A 69 2.91 22.60 -2.57
CA THR A 69 2.42 23.86 -2.02
C THR A 69 1.08 23.70 -1.32
N GLU A 70 0.13 23.01 -1.97
CA GLU A 70 -1.21 22.86 -1.44
C GLU A 70 -1.25 21.83 -0.28
N ALA A 71 -0.48 20.75 -0.35
CA ALA A 71 -0.36 19.78 0.73
C ALA A 71 0.18 20.41 2.02
N ALA A 72 1.10 21.37 1.93
CA ALA A 72 1.62 22.10 3.08
C ALA A 72 0.52 22.93 3.78
N ASN A 73 -0.48 23.45 3.06
CA ASN A 73 -1.60 24.18 3.63
C ASN A 73 -2.52 23.29 4.51
N TYR A 74 -2.43 21.97 4.31
CA TYR A 74 -3.27 20.97 4.99
C TYR A 74 -2.47 19.99 5.85
N ASP A 75 -1.21 20.25 6.20
CA ASP A 75 -0.33 19.33 6.94
C ASP A 75 -0.22 17.94 6.27
N MET A 76 -0.17 17.93 4.93
CA MET A 76 -0.10 16.73 4.11
C MET A 76 1.23 16.60 3.35
N SER A 77 2.27 17.34 3.76
CA SER A 77 3.56 17.39 3.06
C SER A 77 4.23 16.01 2.94
N ASP A 78 4.04 15.12 3.91
CA ASP A 78 4.60 13.78 3.91
C ASP A 78 3.86 12.81 2.95
N TYR A 79 2.73 13.24 2.38
CA TYR A 79 1.87 12.45 1.51
C TYR A 79 1.88 12.90 0.04
N VAL A 80 2.83 13.74 -0.37
CA VAL A 80 2.89 14.28 -1.76
C VAL A 80 2.92 13.16 -2.80
N ASP A 81 3.74 12.12 -2.59
CA ASP A 81 3.81 10.99 -3.53
C ASP A 81 2.50 10.19 -3.55
N LEU A 82 1.83 10.03 -2.42
CA LEU A 82 0.51 9.39 -2.35
C LEU A 82 -0.55 10.22 -3.10
N ILE A 83 -0.55 11.54 -2.94
CA ILE A 83 -1.48 12.44 -3.65
C ILE A 83 -1.26 12.36 -5.16
N LEU A 84 -0.02 12.35 -5.62
CA LEU A 84 0.30 12.22 -7.05
C LEU A 84 -0.07 10.82 -7.60
N ALA A 85 0.11 9.76 -6.82
CA ALA A 85 -0.30 8.43 -7.19
C ALA A 85 -1.83 8.32 -7.27
N LEU A 86 -2.55 8.93 -6.34
CA LEU A 86 -4.00 9.03 -6.37
C LEU A 86 -4.49 9.80 -7.59
N MET A 87 -3.91 10.99 -7.89
CA MET A 87 -4.19 11.75 -9.10
C MET A 87 -3.98 10.92 -10.37
N MET A 88 -2.93 10.10 -10.39
CA MET A 88 -2.64 9.21 -11.52
C MET A 88 -3.75 8.16 -11.69
N GLN A 89 -4.26 7.62 -10.60
CA GLN A 89 -5.36 6.66 -10.62
C GLN A 89 -6.68 7.31 -11.04
N GLU A 90 -6.98 8.50 -10.54
CA GLU A 90 -8.25 9.19 -10.79
C GLU A 90 -8.40 9.69 -12.23
N SER A 91 -7.35 10.31 -12.76
CA SER A 91 -7.43 10.99 -14.05
C SER A 91 -6.20 10.83 -14.94
N SER A 92 -5.14 10.18 -14.45
CA SER A 92 -3.80 10.23 -15.06
C SER A 92 -3.27 11.67 -15.23
N GLY A 93 -3.78 12.61 -14.42
CA GLY A 93 -3.48 14.05 -14.49
C GLY A 93 -4.16 14.74 -15.67
N GLN A 94 -5.19 14.16 -16.27
CA GLN A 94 -5.89 14.71 -17.43
C GLN A 94 -7.15 15.49 -17.03
N GLY A 95 -7.56 16.43 -17.90
CA GLY A 95 -8.73 17.27 -17.64
C GLY A 95 -8.46 18.37 -16.63
N THR A 96 -9.52 18.92 -16.05
CA THR A 96 -9.49 20.01 -15.06
C THR A 96 -9.83 19.51 -13.65
N ASP A 97 -10.61 18.44 -13.55
CA ASP A 97 -10.88 17.76 -12.28
C ASP A 97 -9.89 16.60 -12.09
N VAL A 98 -8.61 16.95 -11.92
CA VAL A 98 -7.51 15.98 -11.90
C VAL A 98 -7.56 15.02 -10.71
N MET A 99 -8.25 15.39 -9.63
CA MET A 99 -8.45 14.55 -8.44
C MET A 99 -9.82 13.87 -8.40
N GLN A 100 -10.67 14.07 -9.43
CA GLN A 100 -12.04 13.57 -9.49
C GLN A 100 -12.86 13.88 -8.23
N SER A 101 -12.67 15.08 -7.69
CA SER A 101 -13.23 15.51 -6.41
C SER A 101 -14.50 16.37 -6.56
N SER A 102 -15.06 16.45 -7.77
CA SER A 102 -16.25 17.29 -8.03
C SER A 102 -17.47 16.90 -7.20
N GLU A 103 -17.69 15.60 -6.96
CA GLU A 103 -18.84 15.10 -6.21
C GLU A 103 -18.60 15.05 -4.70
N GLY A 104 -17.38 15.41 -4.27
CA GLY A 104 -16.95 15.40 -2.88
C GLY A 104 -17.48 16.58 -2.06
N ALA A 105 -17.41 16.41 -0.73
CA ALA A 105 -17.93 17.38 0.23
C ALA A 105 -17.17 18.73 0.23
N TYR A 106 -15.92 18.75 -0.23
CA TYR A 106 -15.09 19.95 -0.25
C TYR A 106 -15.30 20.80 -1.49
N ASN A 107 -15.99 20.27 -2.54
CA ASN A 107 -16.39 21.08 -3.67
C ASN A 107 -17.62 21.91 -3.32
N THR A 108 -17.42 23.19 -3.04
CA THR A 108 -18.48 24.17 -2.75
C THR A 108 -18.65 25.22 -3.84
N LYS A 109 -17.81 25.20 -4.89
CA LYS A 109 -17.77 26.25 -5.93
C LYS A 109 -18.30 25.80 -7.28
N TYR A 110 -18.19 24.52 -7.59
CA TYR A 110 -18.52 23.95 -8.89
C TYR A 110 -19.67 22.97 -8.80
N PRO A 111 -20.32 22.61 -9.91
CA PRO A 111 -21.35 21.58 -9.88
C PRO A 111 -20.86 20.27 -9.29
N GLN A 112 -21.65 19.69 -8.37
CA GLN A 112 -21.37 18.36 -7.81
C GLN A 112 -21.84 17.28 -8.79
N SER A 113 -21.12 17.14 -9.86
CA SER A 113 -21.35 16.14 -10.91
C SER A 113 -19.99 15.71 -11.47
N PRO A 114 -19.88 14.52 -12.07
CA PRO A 114 -18.62 14.02 -12.60
C PRO A 114 -17.92 15.07 -13.48
N ASN A 115 -16.65 15.35 -13.21
CA ASN A 115 -15.84 16.35 -13.88
C ASN A 115 -16.39 17.80 -13.82
N GLY A 116 -17.18 18.12 -12.79
CA GLY A 116 -17.79 19.44 -12.63
C GLY A 116 -16.78 20.57 -12.32
N ILE A 117 -15.62 20.26 -11.71
CA ILE A 117 -14.57 21.23 -11.41
C ILE A 117 -13.81 21.59 -12.70
N THR A 118 -13.76 22.89 -13.00
CA THR A 118 -13.06 23.42 -14.19
C THR A 118 -11.77 24.18 -13.85
N ASP A 119 -11.31 24.08 -12.60
CA ASP A 119 -10.10 24.70 -12.08
C ASP A 119 -9.21 23.62 -11.45
N ILE A 120 -8.04 23.39 -12.05
CA ILE A 120 -7.09 22.35 -11.63
C ILE A 120 -6.60 22.58 -10.20
N ASP A 121 -6.27 23.80 -9.83
CA ASP A 121 -5.74 24.13 -8.51
C ASP A 121 -6.81 23.89 -7.44
N TYR A 122 -8.06 24.19 -7.75
CA TYR A 122 -9.19 23.91 -6.88
C TYR A 122 -9.49 22.40 -6.76
N SER A 123 -9.37 21.64 -7.87
CA SER A 123 -9.49 20.19 -7.82
C SER A 123 -8.42 19.56 -6.92
N ILE A 124 -7.16 20.01 -7.04
CA ILE A 124 -6.06 19.55 -6.17
C ILE A 124 -6.39 19.86 -4.70
N SER A 125 -6.86 21.08 -4.41
CA SER A 125 -7.23 21.47 -3.05
C SER A 125 -8.36 20.61 -2.48
N CYS A 126 -9.43 20.37 -3.23
CA CYS A 126 -10.54 19.52 -2.82
C CYS A 126 -10.06 18.08 -2.58
N GLY A 127 -9.32 17.51 -3.53
CA GLY A 127 -8.85 16.12 -3.43
C GLY A 127 -7.90 15.90 -2.25
N ILE A 128 -7.01 16.86 -1.94
CA ILE A 128 -6.15 16.77 -0.75
C ILE A 128 -6.98 16.78 0.54
N GLN A 129 -8.00 17.61 0.63
CA GLN A 129 -8.89 17.66 1.80
C GLN A 129 -9.70 16.37 1.96
N GLU A 130 -10.23 15.82 0.87
CA GLU A 130 -10.93 14.51 0.85
C GLU A 130 -9.98 13.40 1.32
N LEU A 131 -8.77 13.34 0.78
CA LEU A 131 -7.78 12.34 1.17
C LEU A 131 -7.40 12.50 2.64
N LYS A 132 -7.12 13.71 3.11
CA LYS A 132 -6.84 13.98 4.54
C LYS A 132 -7.97 13.48 5.43
N TYR A 133 -9.21 13.74 5.04
CA TYR A 133 -10.38 13.26 5.78
C TYR A 133 -10.43 11.73 5.84
N ALA A 134 -10.22 11.07 4.71
CA ALA A 134 -10.20 9.60 4.63
C ALA A 134 -9.05 9.00 5.46
N LEU A 135 -7.83 9.58 5.40
CA LEU A 135 -6.68 9.16 6.21
C LEU A 135 -6.98 9.28 7.72
N ASN A 136 -7.60 10.38 8.14
CA ASN A 136 -8.00 10.58 9.53
C ASN A 136 -9.05 9.55 9.96
N LYS A 137 -10.05 9.28 9.13
CA LYS A 137 -11.09 8.26 9.39
C LYS A 137 -10.50 6.85 9.50
N ALA A 138 -9.50 6.54 8.69
CA ALA A 138 -8.79 5.27 8.74
C ALA A 138 -7.87 5.14 9.95
N GLY A 139 -7.54 6.24 10.64
CA GLY A 139 -6.58 6.24 11.74
C GLY A 139 -5.14 6.10 11.29
N VAL A 140 -4.80 6.58 10.08
CA VAL A 140 -3.44 6.52 9.55
C VAL A 140 -2.47 7.26 10.45
N THR A 141 -1.37 6.60 10.82
CA THR A 141 -0.36 7.12 11.75
C THR A 141 0.87 7.70 11.06
N GLY A 142 1.02 7.49 9.75
CA GLY A 142 2.13 8.02 8.95
C GLY A 142 2.13 7.45 7.53
N PRO A 143 3.03 7.92 6.65
CA PRO A 143 3.08 7.52 5.24
C PRO A 143 3.46 6.05 5.01
N ASP A 144 4.03 5.37 6.01
CA ASP A 144 4.37 3.95 5.95
C ASP A 144 3.26 3.03 6.49
N ASP A 145 2.14 3.59 6.95
CA ASP A 145 1.00 2.84 7.50
C ASP A 145 0.09 2.34 6.36
N LEU A 146 0.62 1.41 5.57
CA LEU A 146 -0.01 0.94 4.34
C LEU A 146 -1.37 0.28 4.57
N ASP A 147 -1.57 -0.40 5.70
CA ASP A 147 -2.83 -1.09 5.99
C ASP A 147 -3.99 -0.10 6.18
N HIS A 148 -3.76 0.99 6.93
CA HIS A 148 -4.76 2.04 7.10
C HIS A 148 -4.86 2.96 5.87
N ILE A 149 -3.75 3.18 5.13
CA ILE A 149 -3.80 3.92 3.87
C ILE A 149 -4.69 3.22 2.84
N ARG A 150 -4.67 1.89 2.75
CA ARG A 150 -5.58 1.14 1.86
C ARG A 150 -7.04 1.36 2.21
N LEU A 151 -7.38 1.38 3.50
CA LEU A 151 -8.73 1.73 3.95
C LEU A 151 -9.10 3.17 3.57
N ALA A 152 -8.17 4.11 3.74
CA ALA A 152 -8.38 5.51 3.37
C ALA A 152 -8.63 5.69 1.88
N LEU A 153 -7.86 5.02 1.02
CA LEU A 153 -8.04 5.08 -0.43
C LEU A 153 -9.38 4.51 -0.88
N GLN A 154 -9.85 3.43 -0.26
CA GLN A 154 -11.21 2.92 -0.49
C GLN A 154 -12.27 3.95 -0.04
N GLY A 155 -12.05 4.59 1.10
CA GLY A 155 -12.90 5.68 1.58
C GLY A 155 -12.93 6.86 0.62
N TYR A 156 -11.81 7.23 0.04
CA TYR A 156 -11.74 8.27 -0.98
C TYR A 156 -12.59 7.92 -2.21
N ASN A 157 -12.44 6.70 -2.73
CA ASN A 157 -13.13 6.23 -3.92
C ASN A 157 -14.66 6.14 -3.76
N PHE A 158 -15.14 5.75 -2.58
CA PHE A 158 -16.57 5.49 -2.35
C PHE A 158 -17.28 6.52 -1.46
N GLY A 159 -16.56 7.54 -1.00
CA GLY A 159 -17.02 8.46 0.03
C GLY A 159 -16.71 7.93 1.43
N ALA A 160 -15.83 8.65 2.14
CA ALA A 160 -15.27 8.18 3.41
C ALA A 160 -16.34 7.83 4.46
N ASP A 161 -17.36 8.66 4.63
CA ASP A 161 -18.40 8.39 5.63
C ASP A 161 -19.19 7.11 5.32
N VAL A 162 -19.53 6.89 4.08
CA VAL A 162 -20.30 5.70 3.66
C VAL A 162 -19.46 4.44 3.87
N TYR A 163 -18.20 4.48 3.46
CA TYR A 163 -17.30 3.33 3.58
C TYR A 163 -16.97 3.02 5.04
N PHE A 164 -16.56 4.01 5.84
CA PHE A 164 -16.20 3.78 7.24
C PHE A 164 -17.38 3.39 8.12
N ASN A 165 -18.59 3.91 7.86
CA ASN A 165 -19.82 3.43 8.50
C ASN A 165 -20.10 1.95 8.18
N TYR A 166 -19.82 1.51 6.96
CA TYR A 166 -19.94 0.11 6.60
C TYR A 166 -18.92 -0.76 7.35
N LEU A 167 -17.65 -0.34 7.42
CA LEU A 167 -16.61 -1.05 8.17
C LEU A 167 -17.00 -1.23 9.64
N GLU A 168 -17.41 -0.14 10.29
CA GLU A 168 -17.83 -0.15 11.70
C GLU A 168 -19.01 -1.10 11.92
N LYS A 169 -20.06 -0.99 11.11
CA LYS A 169 -21.25 -1.84 11.20
C LYS A 169 -20.96 -3.33 11.04
N ASN A 170 -19.92 -3.68 10.27
CA ASN A 170 -19.54 -5.06 10.01
C ASN A 170 -18.36 -5.54 10.86
N GLY A 171 -17.84 -4.70 11.78
CA GLY A 171 -16.71 -5.04 12.65
C GLY A 171 -15.40 -5.27 11.87
N ILE A 172 -15.24 -4.60 10.72
CA ILE A 172 -14.06 -4.71 9.87
C ILE A 172 -13.05 -3.65 10.31
N THR A 173 -11.86 -4.09 10.74
CA THR A 173 -10.81 -3.22 11.27
C THR A 173 -9.54 -3.20 10.43
N SER A 174 -9.47 -4.02 9.39
CA SER A 174 -8.32 -4.11 8.48
C SER A 174 -8.78 -4.28 7.05
N TRP A 175 -7.97 -3.81 6.13
CA TRP A 175 -8.22 -3.96 4.70
C TRP A 175 -8.03 -5.42 4.27
N SER A 176 -8.91 -5.92 3.42
CA SER A 176 -8.73 -7.15 2.66
C SER A 176 -9.44 -7.05 1.31
N VAL A 177 -8.99 -7.86 0.35
CA VAL A 177 -9.63 -7.94 -0.97
C VAL A 177 -11.10 -8.32 -0.83
N GLU A 178 -11.40 -9.31 0.03
CA GLU A 178 -12.77 -9.80 0.24
C GLU A 178 -13.69 -8.72 0.80
N SER A 179 -13.22 -7.93 1.78
CA SER A 179 -14.01 -6.85 2.37
C SER A 179 -14.23 -5.69 1.38
N SER A 180 -13.21 -5.40 0.58
CA SER A 180 -13.27 -4.36 -0.45
C SER A 180 -14.21 -4.74 -1.59
N GLU A 181 -14.17 -5.99 -2.07
CA GLU A 181 -15.10 -6.52 -3.06
C GLU A 181 -16.55 -6.54 -2.55
N ALA A 182 -16.76 -6.98 -1.31
CA ALA A 182 -18.08 -7.01 -0.70
C ALA A 182 -18.69 -5.62 -0.64
N PHE A 183 -17.91 -4.60 -0.23
CA PHE A 183 -18.39 -3.23 -0.21
C PHE A 183 -18.64 -2.68 -1.62
N ALA A 184 -17.70 -2.86 -2.55
CA ALA A 184 -17.84 -2.40 -3.93
C ALA A 184 -19.10 -3.00 -4.61
N LYS A 185 -19.41 -4.25 -4.33
CA LYS A 185 -20.64 -4.90 -4.80
C LYS A 185 -21.90 -4.20 -4.28
N ILE A 186 -21.93 -3.85 -2.99
CA ILE A 186 -23.04 -3.11 -2.38
C ILE A 186 -23.14 -1.72 -3.01
N ALA A 187 -22.02 -0.99 -3.12
CA ALA A 187 -21.96 0.35 -3.67
C ALA A 187 -22.42 0.42 -5.14
N SER A 188 -22.14 -0.63 -5.92
CA SER A 188 -22.62 -0.76 -7.31
C SER A 188 -24.07 -1.23 -7.45
N GLY A 189 -24.83 -1.31 -6.36
CA GLY A 189 -26.20 -1.82 -6.37
C GLY A 189 -26.29 -3.30 -6.64
N GLU A 190 -25.29 -4.07 -6.20
CA GLU A 190 -25.18 -5.51 -6.41
C GLU A 190 -25.07 -5.96 -7.88
N THR A 191 -24.83 -5.02 -8.79
CA THR A 191 -24.65 -5.33 -10.21
C THR A 191 -23.44 -6.23 -10.38
N ALA A 192 -23.64 -7.43 -10.91
CA ALA A 192 -22.55 -8.33 -11.21
C ALA A 192 -21.62 -7.66 -12.23
N ARG A 193 -20.30 -7.76 -12.00
CA ARG A 193 -19.33 -7.35 -12.98
C ARG A 193 -19.41 -8.26 -14.20
N SER A 194 -19.59 -7.68 -15.35
CA SER A 194 -19.52 -8.36 -16.63
C SER A 194 -18.75 -7.51 -17.62
N GLU A 195 -18.22 -8.12 -18.66
CA GLU A 195 -17.52 -7.39 -19.74
C GLU A 195 -18.41 -6.34 -20.41
N GLU A 196 -19.73 -6.49 -20.30
CA GLU A 196 -20.73 -5.55 -20.81
C GLU A 196 -20.95 -4.36 -19.86
N ASN A 197 -20.49 -4.45 -18.62
CA ASN A 197 -20.58 -3.35 -17.66
C ASN A 197 -19.37 -2.41 -17.86
N PRO A 198 -19.57 -1.11 -18.18
CA PRO A 198 -18.49 -0.16 -18.36
C PRO A 198 -17.64 0.05 -17.10
N LEU A 199 -18.13 -0.35 -15.92
CA LEU A 199 -17.35 -0.40 -14.68
C LEU A 199 -16.55 -1.71 -14.52
N TYR A 200 -16.73 -2.66 -15.45
CA TYR A 200 -15.92 -3.85 -15.48
C TYR A 200 -14.54 -3.48 -16.01
N THR A 201 -13.59 -3.40 -15.07
CA THR A 201 -12.18 -3.31 -15.38
C THR A 201 -11.51 -4.53 -14.77
N THR A 202 -10.42 -5.00 -15.37
CA THR A 202 -9.55 -6.04 -14.79
C THR A 202 -8.90 -5.56 -13.48
N ALA A 203 -8.77 -4.23 -13.34
CA ALA A 203 -8.54 -3.53 -12.09
C ALA A 203 -9.91 -3.06 -11.59
N GLY A 204 -10.38 -3.60 -10.51
CA GLY A 204 -11.66 -3.17 -9.97
C GLY A 204 -11.57 -1.84 -9.24
N PRO A 205 -12.70 -1.17 -8.96
CA PRO A 205 -12.71 0.03 -8.13
C PRO A 205 -12.20 -0.22 -6.69
N TRP A 206 -11.81 -1.43 -6.36
CA TRP A 206 -11.17 -1.82 -5.12
C TRP A 206 -9.65 -1.99 -5.22
N ASP A 207 -9.06 -1.84 -6.41
CA ASP A 207 -7.62 -2.04 -6.67
C ASP A 207 -6.74 -0.84 -6.24
N TYR A 208 -7.11 -0.17 -5.16
CA TYR A 208 -6.22 0.76 -4.47
C TYR A 208 -5.25 0.02 -3.52
N GLY A 209 -4.88 -1.20 -3.82
CA GLY A 209 -4.04 -2.00 -2.95
C GLY A 209 -2.65 -2.31 -3.52
#